data_6fb1d57bbdb8f594b025216d2a580903
#
_entry.id   6fb1d57bbdb8f594b025216d2a580903
#
_cell.length_a   1.000
_cell.length_b   1.000
_cell.length_c   1.000
_cell.angle_alpha   90.00
_cell.angle_beta   90.00
_cell.angle_gamma   90.00
#
_symmetry.space_group_name_H-M   'P 1'
#
loop_
_entity.id
_entity.type
_entity.pdbx_description
1 polymer ?
#
loop_
_entity_poly.entity_id
_entity_poly.type
_entity_poly.pdbx_seq_one_letter_code
_entity_poly.pdbx_strand_id
1 'polypeptide(L)'
;MENILEIKNLCKKYNGFELKNVNIALPKGVIMGFIGENGAGKTTTIRAILNLLNDTTGEIKVFGLDNKVCEKQIKEDIGVVLDDSFFSDTITPKDINNIMKNIYKNWEENVYKQYLERFKLPINKSIKEHSSGMKMKLKLAVALSHKAKLLILDEPTSGLDPIARNEILDVFQEFIQDENNSILVSSHITSDLEHIADYITFISNGKVVLNKSKDELLDNYGIVKCSEEQFKEIDKKDYINYKKRKYEYELLIDDRMEFKRKYDIQIIDKPTLDGIMLIYIKGDK
;
A
#
# COMPACT_ATOMS: atom_id res chain seq x y z
N MET A 1 1.62 -3.89 20.14
CA MET A 1 0.58 -4.37 19.22
C MET A 1 1.10 -5.63 18.53
N GLU A 2 0.23 -6.59 18.26
CA GLU A 2 0.59 -7.78 17.48
C GLU A 2 0.66 -7.42 16.00
N ASN A 3 1.69 -7.89 15.29
CA ASN A 3 1.82 -7.65 13.86
C ASN A 3 1.19 -8.81 13.07
N ILE A 4 0.37 -8.47 12.10
CA ILE A 4 -0.23 -9.45 11.18
C ILE A 4 0.75 -9.83 10.06
N LEU A 5 1.65 -8.91 9.70
CA LEU A 5 2.74 -9.12 8.74
C LEU A 5 4.04 -8.55 9.29
N GLU A 6 5.09 -9.33 9.27
CA GLU A 6 6.45 -8.89 9.56
C GLU A 6 7.41 -9.29 8.45
N ILE A 7 8.19 -8.33 7.99
CA ILE A 7 9.27 -8.53 7.03
C ILE A 7 10.56 -8.05 7.67
N LYS A 8 11.58 -8.92 7.71
CA LYS A 8 12.90 -8.62 8.25
C LYS A 8 13.99 -8.90 7.21
N ASN A 9 14.75 -7.87 6.90
CA ASN A 9 15.93 -7.93 6.03
C ASN A 9 15.66 -8.58 4.66
N LEU A 10 14.47 -8.34 4.08
CA LEU A 10 14.13 -8.90 2.78
C LEU A 10 15.02 -8.30 1.69
N CYS A 11 15.71 -9.18 0.97
CA CYS A 11 16.49 -8.83 -0.20
C CYS A 11 16.07 -9.70 -1.40
N LYS A 12 16.08 -9.08 -2.59
CA LYS A 12 15.89 -9.76 -3.87
C LYS A 12 16.63 -9.02 -4.96
N LYS A 13 17.45 -9.73 -5.72
CA LYS A 13 18.27 -9.12 -6.79
C LYS A 13 17.75 -9.54 -8.17
N TYR A 14 17.65 -8.56 -9.05
CA TYR A 14 17.40 -8.70 -10.48
C TYR A 14 18.47 -7.96 -11.28
N ASN A 15 18.53 -8.17 -12.59
CA ASN A 15 19.36 -7.33 -13.45
C ASN A 15 18.81 -5.89 -13.47
N GLY A 16 19.61 -4.95 -12.93
CA GLY A 16 19.25 -3.52 -12.88
C GLY A 16 18.37 -3.07 -11.72
N PHE A 17 17.92 -3.99 -10.85
CA PHE A 17 17.09 -3.65 -9.68
C PHE A 17 17.36 -4.59 -8.51
N GLU A 18 17.28 -4.08 -7.29
CA GLU A 18 17.46 -4.87 -6.08
C GLU A 18 16.59 -4.34 -4.94
N LEU A 19 15.80 -5.23 -4.29
CA LEU A 19 15.28 -4.98 -2.96
C LEU A 19 16.44 -5.12 -1.95
N LYS A 20 16.61 -4.09 -1.11
CA LYS A 20 17.74 -3.99 -0.19
C LYS A 20 17.26 -3.85 1.23
N ASN A 21 17.35 -4.94 1.99
CA ASN A 21 17.13 -4.92 3.43
C ASN A 21 15.77 -4.29 3.81
N VAL A 22 14.72 -4.70 3.11
CA VAL A 22 13.36 -4.21 3.35
C VAL A 22 12.85 -4.75 4.68
N ASN A 23 12.42 -3.84 5.56
CA ASN A 23 11.83 -4.14 6.86
C ASN A 23 10.47 -3.46 6.93
N ILE A 24 9.41 -4.23 7.19
CA ILE A 24 8.03 -3.76 7.32
C ILE A 24 7.36 -4.49 8.46
N ALA A 25 6.62 -3.78 9.28
CA ALA A 25 5.75 -4.34 10.30
C ALA A 25 4.35 -3.73 10.12
N LEU A 26 3.37 -4.56 9.76
CA LEU A 26 1.96 -4.18 9.68
C LEU A 26 1.25 -4.64 10.94
N PRO A 27 0.81 -3.73 11.81
CA PRO A 27 0.01 -4.09 12.95
C PRO A 27 -1.33 -4.71 12.55
N LYS A 28 -1.91 -5.53 13.42
CA LYS A 28 -3.24 -6.04 13.25
C LYS A 28 -4.28 -4.91 13.44
N GLY A 29 -5.38 -4.94 12.68
CA GLY A 29 -6.49 -4.01 12.81
C GLY A 29 -6.30 -2.68 12.08
N VAL A 30 -5.34 -2.56 11.14
CA VAL A 30 -5.03 -1.29 10.47
C VAL A 30 -4.86 -1.44 8.96
N ILE A 31 -4.99 -0.31 8.26
CA ILE A 31 -4.68 -0.16 6.84
C ILE A 31 -3.28 0.45 6.71
N MET A 32 -2.38 -0.26 6.04
CA MET A 32 -1.06 0.26 5.67
C MET A 32 -1.00 0.61 4.20
N GLY A 33 -0.77 1.88 3.89
CA GLY A 33 -0.44 2.36 2.57
C GLY A 33 1.04 2.11 2.23
N PHE A 34 1.29 1.39 1.14
CA PHE A 34 2.63 1.09 0.64
C PHE A 34 2.92 1.93 -0.60
N ILE A 35 3.60 3.05 -0.41
CA ILE A 35 3.79 4.10 -1.42
C ILE A 35 5.18 4.01 -2.05
N GLY A 36 5.27 4.34 -3.33
CA GLY A 36 6.53 4.46 -4.05
C GLY A 36 6.30 4.67 -5.54
N GLU A 37 7.32 5.19 -6.22
CA GLU A 37 7.29 5.32 -7.68
C GLU A 37 7.16 3.98 -8.39
N ASN A 38 6.82 4.00 -9.68
CA ASN A 38 6.84 2.80 -10.50
C ASN A 38 8.28 2.26 -10.56
N GLY A 39 8.42 0.95 -10.34
CA GLY A 39 9.74 0.31 -10.25
C GLY A 39 10.45 0.44 -8.90
N ALA A 40 9.87 1.12 -7.90
CA ALA A 40 10.47 1.26 -6.56
C ALA A 40 10.58 -0.06 -5.78
N GLY A 41 9.80 -1.10 -6.15
CA GLY A 41 9.83 -2.42 -5.51
C GLY A 41 8.54 -2.85 -4.82
N LYS A 42 7.43 -2.10 -4.94
CA LYS A 42 6.13 -2.43 -4.32
C LYS A 42 5.65 -3.82 -4.71
N THR A 43 5.39 -4.05 -5.99
CA THR A 43 4.94 -5.36 -6.51
C THR A 43 5.92 -6.49 -6.20
N THR A 44 7.23 -6.21 -6.24
CA THR A 44 8.25 -7.21 -5.89
C THR A 44 8.15 -7.61 -4.42
N THR A 45 7.94 -6.64 -3.52
CA THR A 45 7.76 -6.91 -2.09
C THR A 45 6.47 -7.71 -1.86
N ILE A 46 5.36 -7.32 -2.49
CA ILE A 46 4.08 -8.04 -2.41
C ILE A 46 4.24 -9.49 -2.91
N ARG A 47 4.88 -9.69 -4.04
CA ARG A 47 5.14 -11.05 -4.57
C ARG A 47 6.02 -11.88 -3.64
N ALA A 48 6.99 -11.26 -2.93
CA ALA A 48 7.79 -11.95 -1.92
C ALA A 48 6.95 -12.36 -0.70
N ILE A 49 6.05 -11.50 -0.22
CA ILE A 49 5.11 -11.84 0.87
C ILE A 49 4.28 -13.07 0.50
N LEU A 50 3.79 -13.13 -0.73
CA LEU A 50 2.95 -14.22 -1.25
C LEU A 50 3.75 -15.48 -1.63
N ASN A 51 5.06 -15.51 -1.39
CA ASN A 51 5.98 -16.59 -1.78
C ASN A 51 5.91 -16.93 -3.29
N LEU A 52 5.77 -15.90 -4.13
CA LEU A 52 5.74 -16.03 -5.59
C LEU A 52 7.12 -15.80 -6.24
N LEU A 53 8.16 -15.58 -5.42
CA LEU A 53 9.51 -15.32 -5.89
C LEU A 53 10.50 -16.35 -5.33
N ASN A 54 11.38 -16.86 -6.22
CA ASN A 54 12.53 -17.66 -5.82
C ASN A 54 13.69 -16.74 -5.37
N ASP A 55 14.69 -17.31 -4.68
CA ASP A 55 15.95 -16.66 -4.31
C ASP A 55 15.77 -15.33 -3.55
N THR A 56 14.79 -15.28 -2.65
CA THR A 56 14.65 -14.21 -1.67
C THR A 56 15.39 -14.55 -0.39
N THR A 57 16.07 -13.58 0.21
CA THR A 57 16.67 -13.71 1.56
C THR A 57 15.91 -12.84 2.56
N GLY A 58 16.14 -13.08 3.85
CA GLY A 58 15.39 -12.45 4.92
C GLY A 58 14.22 -13.32 5.39
N GLU A 59 13.46 -12.81 6.35
CA GLU A 59 12.32 -13.50 6.97
C GLU A 59 11.03 -12.75 6.67
N ILE A 60 9.97 -13.50 6.34
CA ILE A 60 8.61 -12.97 6.19
C ILE A 60 7.68 -13.84 7.02
N LYS A 61 6.98 -13.22 7.97
CA LYS A 61 5.94 -13.86 8.76
C LYS A 61 4.59 -13.21 8.51
N VAL A 62 3.59 -14.03 8.26
CA VAL A 62 2.19 -13.63 8.15
C VAL A 62 1.40 -14.40 9.18
N PHE A 63 0.59 -13.72 9.98
CA PHE A 63 -0.10 -14.33 11.14
C PHE A 63 0.89 -15.02 12.12
N GLY A 64 2.12 -14.51 12.25
CA GLY A 64 3.18 -15.12 13.03
C GLY A 64 3.83 -16.37 12.40
N LEU A 65 3.36 -16.85 11.24
CA LEU A 65 3.82 -18.03 10.53
C LEU A 65 4.81 -17.66 9.42
N ASP A 66 5.85 -18.49 9.23
CA ASP A 66 6.79 -18.32 8.12
C ASP A 66 6.10 -18.56 6.76
N ASN A 67 6.24 -17.60 5.83
CA ASN A 67 5.50 -17.61 4.57
C ASN A 67 5.94 -18.70 3.58
N LYS A 68 7.14 -19.27 3.75
CA LYS A 68 7.63 -20.38 2.91
C LYS A 68 7.20 -21.73 3.46
N VAL A 69 7.24 -21.89 4.80
CA VAL A 69 6.93 -23.15 5.48
C VAL A 69 5.42 -23.37 5.57
N CYS A 70 4.66 -22.33 5.89
CA CYS A 70 3.22 -22.39 6.14
C CYS A 70 2.38 -21.79 5.01
N GLU A 71 2.90 -21.76 3.78
CA GLU A 71 2.31 -21.08 2.62
C GLU A 71 0.82 -21.37 2.43
N LYS A 72 0.46 -22.67 2.44
CA LYS A 72 -0.93 -23.07 2.21
C LYS A 72 -1.88 -22.57 3.31
N GLN A 73 -1.46 -22.65 4.57
CA GLN A 73 -2.26 -22.17 5.70
C GLN A 73 -2.45 -20.66 5.64
N ILE A 74 -1.38 -19.93 5.33
CA ILE A 74 -1.39 -18.48 5.21
C ILE A 74 -2.31 -18.03 4.07
N LYS A 75 -2.24 -18.68 2.91
CA LYS A 75 -3.04 -18.32 1.73
C LYS A 75 -4.55 -18.57 1.90
N GLU A 76 -4.97 -19.42 2.83
CA GLU A 76 -6.39 -19.59 3.18
C GLU A 76 -7.01 -18.31 3.80
N ASP A 77 -6.21 -17.53 4.55
CA ASP A 77 -6.66 -16.34 5.29
C ASP A 77 -6.22 -15.01 4.63
N ILE A 78 -5.62 -15.06 3.43
CA ILE A 78 -5.23 -13.86 2.67
C ILE A 78 -6.13 -13.65 1.46
N GLY A 79 -6.73 -12.46 1.34
CA GLY A 79 -7.36 -11.98 0.11
C GLY A 79 -6.35 -11.20 -0.74
N VAL A 80 -6.20 -11.57 -2.01
CA VAL A 80 -5.18 -10.98 -2.89
C VAL A 80 -5.81 -10.35 -4.11
N VAL A 81 -5.40 -9.10 -4.40
CA VAL A 81 -5.68 -8.44 -5.67
C VAL A 81 -4.36 -7.92 -6.22
N LEU A 82 -3.88 -8.52 -7.31
CA LEU A 82 -2.71 -8.03 -8.04
C LEU A 82 -3.14 -7.38 -9.35
N ASP A 83 -2.25 -6.55 -9.90
CA ASP A 83 -2.49 -5.86 -11.18
C ASP A 83 -2.67 -6.87 -12.34
N ASP A 84 -1.89 -7.96 -12.32
CA ASP A 84 -2.01 -9.03 -13.32
C ASP A 84 -3.39 -9.69 -13.31
N SER A 85 -3.87 -10.11 -14.49
CA SER A 85 -5.12 -10.85 -14.61
C SER A 85 -4.93 -12.30 -14.19
N PHE A 86 -5.65 -12.75 -13.14
CA PHE A 86 -5.59 -14.14 -12.67
C PHE A 86 -6.56 -15.07 -13.36
N PHE A 87 -7.57 -14.51 -14.00
CA PHE A 87 -8.64 -15.27 -14.60
C PHE A 87 -8.55 -15.19 -16.12
N SER A 88 -8.82 -16.31 -16.78
CA SER A 88 -8.96 -16.31 -18.23
C SER A 88 -10.10 -15.38 -18.66
N ASP A 89 -9.89 -14.64 -19.71
CA ASP A 89 -10.88 -13.72 -20.28
C ASP A 89 -12.19 -14.42 -20.73
N THR A 90 -12.15 -15.75 -20.90
CA THR A 90 -13.29 -16.54 -21.41
C THR A 90 -14.24 -17.05 -20.33
N ILE A 91 -13.84 -17.04 -19.05
CA ILE A 91 -14.68 -17.53 -17.96
C ILE A 91 -15.62 -16.43 -17.45
N THR A 92 -16.69 -16.87 -16.77
CA THR A 92 -17.72 -15.99 -16.19
C THR A 92 -17.56 -15.90 -14.67
N PRO A 93 -18.15 -14.89 -14.00
CA PRO A 93 -18.24 -14.86 -12.53
C PRO A 93 -18.86 -16.12 -11.93
N LYS A 94 -19.80 -16.77 -12.64
CA LYS A 94 -20.37 -18.06 -12.22
C LYS A 94 -19.31 -19.19 -12.22
N ASP A 95 -18.46 -19.22 -13.24
CA ASP A 95 -17.39 -20.23 -13.33
C ASP A 95 -16.34 -19.99 -12.22
N ILE A 96 -16.01 -18.71 -11.92
CA ILE A 96 -15.14 -18.36 -10.81
C ILE A 96 -15.68 -18.89 -9.48
N ASN A 97 -16.98 -18.71 -9.20
CA ASN A 97 -17.59 -19.27 -8.00
C ASN A 97 -17.38 -20.78 -7.89
N ASN A 98 -17.57 -21.50 -8.98
CA ASN A 98 -17.38 -22.96 -9.00
C ASN A 98 -15.92 -23.38 -8.80
N ILE A 99 -14.97 -22.59 -9.31
CA ILE A 99 -13.53 -22.82 -9.11
C ILE A 99 -13.15 -22.55 -7.65
N MET A 100 -13.55 -21.40 -7.11
CA MET A 100 -13.15 -20.95 -5.78
C MET A 100 -13.68 -21.83 -4.65
N LYS A 101 -14.86 -22.43 -4.80
CA LYS A 101 -15.41 -23.45 -3.88
C LYS A 101 -14.47 -24.65 -3.69
N ASN A 102 -13.68 -24.98 -4.70
CA ASN A 102 -12.75 -26.11 -4.65
C ASN A 102 -11.35 -25.70 -4.17
N ILE A 103 -11.05 -24.41 -4.15
CA ILE A 103 -9.75 -23.84 -3.73
C ILE A 103 -9.78 -23.47 -2.25
N TYR A 104 -10.76 -22.67 -1.83
CA TYR A 104 -10.86 -22.17 -0.47
C TYR A 104 -11.84 -22.98 0.37
N LYS A 105 -11.40 -23.43 1.54
CA LYS A 105 -12.25 -24.18 2.48
C LYS A 105 -13.37 -23.31 3.05
N ASN A 106 -13.08 -22.04 3.28
CA ASN A 106 -13.99 -21.07 3.88
C ASN A 106 -14.72 -20.23 2.81
N TRP A 107 -14.87 -20.73 1.57
CA TRP A 107 -15.57 -20.01 0.52
C TRP A 107 -17.05 -19.81 0.88
N GLU A 108 -17.50 -18.55 0.82
CA GLU A 108 -18.88 -18.17 1.11
C GLU A 108 -19.59 -17.69 -0.16
N GLU A 109 -20.26 -18.64 -0.84
CA GLU A 109 -20.98 -18.36 -2.10
C GLU A 109 -22.02 -17.23 -1.96
N ASN A 110 -22.70 -17.14 -0.80
CA ASN A 110 -23.69 -16.11 -0.58
C ASN A 110 -23.02 -14.70 -0.48
N VAL A 111 -21.88 -14.60 0.18
CA VAL A 111 -21.09 -13.36 0.26
C VAL A 111 -20.62 -12.96 -1.13
N TYR A 112 -20.12 -13.92 -1.90
CA TYR A 112 -19.72 -13.67 -3.29
C TYR A 112 -20.87 -13.12 -4.14
N LYS A 113 -22.06 -13.74 -4.07
CA LYS A 113 -23.26 -13.26 -4.77
C LYS A 113 -23.65 -11.84 -4.35
N GLN A 114 -23.62 -11.54 -3.04
CA GLN A 114 -23.90 -10.20 -2.52
C GLN A 114 -22.94 -9.16 -3.10
N TYR A 115 -21.63 -9.46 -3.19
CA TYR A 115 -20.67 -8.56 -3.84
C TYR A 115 -20.94 -8.40 -5.34
N LEU A 116 -21.29 -9.48 -6.06
CA LEU A 116 -21.67 -9.36 -7.47
C LEU A 116 -22.88 -8.44 -7.67
N GLU A 117 -23.91 -8.56 -6.82
CA GLU A 117 -25.10 -7.70 -6.86
C GLU A 117 -24.74 -6.25 -6.49
N ARG A 118 -24.00 -6.04 -5.40
CA ARG A 118 -23.54 -4.71 -4.96
C ARG A 118 -22.78 -3.97 -6.05
N PHE A 119 -21.85 -4.66 -6.70
CA PHE A 119 -21.02 -4.12 -7.78
C PHE A 119 -21.70 -4.15 -9.14
N LYS A 120 -22.94 -4.63 -9.23
CA LYS A 120 -23.71 -4.77 -10.48
C LYS A 120 -22.97 -5.56 -11.56
N LEU A 121 -22.29 -6.63 -11.15
CA LEU A 121 -21.50 -7.47 -12.04
C LEU A 121 -22.39 -8.57 -12.70
N PRO A 122 -22.39 -8.66 -14.04
CA PRO A 122 -23.22 -9.63 -14.75
C PRO A 122 -22.65 -11.05 -14.61
N ILE A 123 -23.36 -11.92 -13.90
CA ILE A 123 -22.90 -13.26 -13.51
C ILE A 123 -22.58 -14.21 -14.68
N ASN A 124 -23.23 -14.01 -15.85
CA ASN A 124 -23.11 -14.88 -17.01
C ASN A 124 -22.30 -14.29 -18.16
N LYS A 125 -21.75 -13.08 -18.02
CA LYS A 125 -20.88 -12.48 -19.03
C LYS A 125 -19.44 -12.87 -18.78
N SER A 126 -18.70 -13.09 -19.86
CA SER A 126 -17.28 -13.40 -19.79
C SER A 126 -16.47 -12.19 -19.25
N ILE A 127 -15.34 -12.44 -18.61
CA ILE A 127 -14.45 -11.39 -18.06
C ILE A 127 -14.00 -10.44 -19.16
N LYS A 128 -13.85 -10.91 -20.39
CA LYS A 128 -13.51 -10.09 -21.55
C LYS A 128 -14.49 -8.93 -21.79
N GLU A 129 -15.75 -9.12 -21.41
CA GLU A 129 -16.82 -8.12 -21.60
C GLU A 129 -16.92 -7.12 -20.45
N HIS A 130 -16.09 -7.27 -19.39
CA HIS A 130 -16.05 -6.38 -18.25
C HIS A 130 -15.09 -5.20 -18.49
N SER A 131 -15.49 -4.00 -18.06
CA SER A 131 -14.57 -2.85 -17.98
C SER A 131 -13.46 -3.09 -16.96
N SER A 132 -12.40 -2.28 -16.98
CA SER A 132 -11.31 -2.36 -15.98
C SER A 132 -11.84 -2.25 -14.54
N GLY A 133 -12.76 -1.32 -14.27
CA GLY A 133 -13.40 -1.18 -12.98
C GLY A 133 -14.25 -2.40 -12.59
N MET A 134 -14.98 -3.00 -13.52
CA MET A 134 -15.72 -4.24 -13.26
C MET A 134 -14.78 -5.42 -12.99
N LYS A 135 -13.67 -5.52 -13.69
CA LYS A 135 -12.64 -6.55 -13.43
C LYS A 135 -12.03 -6.39 -12.03
N MET A 136 -11.73 -5.15 -11.62
CA MET A 136 -11.23 -4.86 -10.28
C MET A 136 -12.24 -5.22 -9.19
N LYS A 137 -13.49 -4.81 -9.34
CA LYS A 137 -14.59 -5.17 -8.41
C LYS A 137 -14.78 -6.68 -8.31
N LEU A 138 -14.64 -7.41 -9.42
CA LEU A 138 -14.70 -8.86 -9.43
C LEU A 138 -13.55 -9.52 -8.66
N LYS A 139 -12.31 -9.03 -8.84
CA LYS A 139 -11.15 -9.47 -8.04
C LYS A 139 -11.39 -9.25 -6.55
N LEU A 140 -11.93 -8.10 -6.16
CA LEU A 140 -12.28 -7.80 -4.77
C LEU A 140 -13.39 -8.71 -4.24
N ALA A 141 -14.45 -8.95 -5.02
CA ALA A 141 -15.51 -9.87 -4.64
C ALA A 141 -14.95 -11.27 -4.32
N VAL A 142 -13.99 -11.75 -5.10
CA VAL A 142 -13.29 -13.02 -4.82
C VAL A 142 -12.45 -12.93 -3.54
N ALA A 143 -11.63 -11.90 -3.40
CA ALA A 143 -10.74 -11.74 -2.25
C ALA A 143 -11.49 -11.64 -0.91
N LEU A 144 -12.71 -11.12 -0.93
CA LEU A 144 -13.54 -10.92 0.26
C LEU A 144 -14.46 -12.10 0.60
N SER A 145 -14.57 -13.10 -0.28
CA SER A 145 -15.58 -14.15 -0.15
C SER A 145 -15.09 -15.46 0.49
N HIS A 146 -13.91 -15.45 1.13
CA HIS A 146 -13.34 -16.63 1.80
C HIS A 146 -12.84 -16.35 3.22
N LYS A 147 -13.41 -15.34 3.88
CA LYS A 147 -13.06 -14.93 5.26
C LYS A 147 -11.59 -14.53 5.41
N ALA A 148 -11.05 -13.84 4.44
CA ALA A 148 -9.71 -13.29 4.55
C ALA A 148 -9.59 -12.39 5.77
N LYS A 149 -8.43 -12.45 6.46
CA LYS A 149 -8.06 -11.58 7.59
C LYS A 149 -7.04 -10.52 7.17
N LEU A 150 -6.32 -10.76 6.09
CA LEU A 150 -5.38 -9.82 5.50
C LEU A 150 -5.69 -9.65 4.02
N LEU A 151 -5.97 -8.42 3.60
CA LEU A 151 -6.01 -8.08 2.18
C LEU A 151 -4.64 -7.55 1.74
N ILE A 152 -4.14 -8.08 0.64
CA ILE A 152 -2.92 -7.60 -0.03
C ILE A 152 -3.32 -7.14 -1.43
N LEU A 153 -3.22 -5.83 -1.64
CA LEU A 153 -3.78 -5.16 -2.80
C LEU A 153 -2.68 -4.37 -3.53
N ASP A 154 -2.44 -4.71 -4.80
CA ASP A 154 -1.45 -4.01 -5.63
C ASP A 154 -2.16 -3.08 -6.61
N GLU A 155 -2.03 -1.77 -6.38
CA GLU A 155 -2.61 -0.68 -7.19
C GLU A 155 -4.13 -0.81 -7.46
N PRO A 156 -4.99 -1.10 -6.45
CA PRO A 156 -6.39 -1.49 -6.68
C PRO A 156 -7.27 -0.36 -7.23
N THR A 157 -6.85 0.89 -7.12
CA THR A 157 -7.60 2.07 -7.57
C THR A 157 -7.04 2.69 -8.85
N SER A 158 -5.92 2.15 -9.35
CA SER A 158 -5.24 2.69 -10.55
C SER A 158 -6.12 2.57 -11.80
N GLY A 159 -6.21 3.66 -12.56
CA GLY A 159 -6.96 3.69 -13.83
C GLY A 159 -8.48 3.59 -13.68
N LEU A 160 -9.03 3.73 -12.49
CA LEU A 160 -10.46 3.75 -12.24
C LEU A 160 -11.03 5.19 -12.30
N ASP A 161 -12.30 5.27 -12.72
CA ASP A 161 -13.04 6.51 -12.58
C ASP A 161 -13.31 6.84 -11.10
N PRO A 162 -13.61 8.12 -10.75
CA PRO A 162 -13.78 8.52 -9.34
C PRO A 162 -14.88 7.78 -8.59
N ILE A 163 -15.96 7.36 -9.28
CA ILE A 163 -17.08 6.67 -8.64
C ILE A 163 -16.66 5.25 -8.26
N ALA A 164 -16.10 4.49 -9.22
CA ALA A 164 -15.62 3.14 -8.98
C ALA A 164 -14.51 3.12 -7.92
N ARG A 165 -13.64 4.14 -7.90
CA ARG A 165 -12.58 4.32 -6.90
C ARG A 165 -13.15 4.48 -5.50
N ASN A 166 -14.09 5.40 -5.29
CA ASN A 166 -14.72 5.60 -3.97
C ASN A 166 -15.43 4.34 -3.49
N GLU A 167 -16.18 3.64 -4.35
CA GLU A 167 -16.83 2.39 -3.97
C GLU A 167 -15.83 1.32 -3.48
N ILE A 168 -14.61 1.28 -4.02
CA ILE A 168 -13.56 0.37 -3.57
C ILE A 168 -12.98 0.82 -2.23
N LEU A 169 -12.75 2.12 -2.03
CA LEU A 169 -12.26 2.66 -0.77
C LEU A 169 -13.27 2.43 0.37
N ASP A 170 -14.56 2.58 0.10
CA ASP A 170 -15.63 2.27 1.06
C ASP A 170 -15.60 0.80 1.50
N VAL A 171 -15.36 -0.13 0.56
CA VAL A 171 -15.21 -1.56 0.88
C VAL A 171 -14.01 -1.82 1.78
N PHE A 172 -12.90 -1.09 1.61
CA PHE A 172 -11.75 -1.23 2.49
C PHE A 172 -12.07 -0.73 3.91
N GLN A 173 -12.77 0.38 4.03
CA GLN A 173 -13.22 0.90 5.33
C GLN A 173 -14.21 -0.05 6.02
N GLU A 174 -15.12 -0.69 5.27
CA GLU A 174 -16.01 -1.70 5.82
C GLU A 174 -15.23 -2.95 6.28
N PHE A 175 -14.26 -3.43 5.49
CA PHE A 175 -13.48 -4.61 5.82
C PHE A 175 -12.70 -4.45 7.13
N ILE A 176 -12.17 -3.25 7.40
CA ILE A 176 -11.38 -2.95 8.60
C ILE A 176 -12.24 -2.73 9.86
N GLN A 177 -13.58 -2.73 9.77
CA GLN A 177 -14.44 -2.65 10.96
C GLN A 177 -14.27 -3.86 11.88
N ASP A 178 -13.85 -5.01 11.36
CA ASP A 178 -13.41 -6.12 12.20
C ASP A 178 -11.94 -5.90 12.59
N GLU A 179 -11.67 -5.70 13.88
CA GLU A 179 -10.34 -5.48 14.45
C GLU A 179 -9.35 -6.63 14.18
N ASN A 180 -9.84 -7.78 13.70
CA ASN A 180 -8.99 -8.89 13.29
C ASN A 180 -8.48 -8.76 11.86
N ASN A 181 -9.05 -7.87 11.07
CA ASN A 181 -8.72 -7.66 9.68
C ASN A 181 -7.66 -6.57 9.51
N SER A 182 -6.84 -6.69 8.48
CA SER A 182 -5.85 -5.68 8.11
C SER A 182 -5.70 -5.59 6.60
N ILE A 183 -5.21 -4.46 6.12
CA ILE A 183 -5.00 -4.24 4.69
C ILE A 183 -3.57 -3.74 4.45
N LEU A 184 -2.87 -4.36 3.51
CA LEU A 184 -1.68 -3.82 2.86
C LEU A 184 -2.08 -3.39 1.45
N VAL A 185 -2.11 -2.10 1.19
CA VAL A 185 -2.49 -1.56 -0.13
C VAL A 185 -1.34 -0.76 -0.73
N SER A 186 -0.84 -1.19 -1.89
CA SER A 186 0.10 -0.38 -2.66
C SER A 186 -0.64 0.66 -3.51
N SER A 187 -0.11 1.86 -3.57
CA SER A 187 -0.61 2.90 -4.46
C SER A 187 0.48 3.92 -4.79
N HIS A 188 0.38 4.51 -5.97
CA HIS A 188 1.08 5.74 -6.32
C HIS A 188 0.16 6.98 -6.18
N ILE A 189 -1.11 6.78 -5.83
CA ILE A 189 -2.12 7.82 -5.62
C ILE A 189 -2.19 8.10 -4.12
N THR A 190 -1.45 9.09 -3.67
CA THR A 190 -1.31 9.44 -2.26
C THR A 190 -2.61 9.90 -1.62
N SER A 191 -3.48 10.58 -2.38
CA SER A 191 -4.78 11.06 -1.88
C SER A 191 -5.71 9.96 -1.41
N ASP A 192 -5.67 8.77 -2.04
CA ASP A 192 -6.46 7.62 -1.57
C ASP A 192 -6.00 7.17 -0.20
N LEU A 193 -4.68 7.07 -0.04
CA LEU A 193 -4.07 6.62 1.20
C LEU A 193 -4.18 7.66 2.33
N GLU A 194 -4.15 8.95 2.01
CA GLU A 194 -4.49 10.00 2.99
C GLU A 194 -5.88 9.80 3.59
N HIS A 195 -6.82 9.32 2.76
CA HIS A 195 -8.19 9.11 3.19
C HIS A 195 -8.37 7.87 4.07
N ILE A 196 -7.75 6.73 3.70
CA ILE A 196 -8.05 5.43 4.31
C ILE A 196 -6.95 4.86 5.19
N ALA A 197 -5.67 5.20 4.98
CA ALA A 197 -4.56 4.53 5.66
C ALA A 197 -4.35 5.05 7.09
N ASP A 198 -3.94 4.14 7.99
CA ASP A 198 -3.49 4.45 9.35
C ASP A 198 -1.96 4.54 9.42
N TYR A 199 -1.27 3.70 8.65
CA TYR A 199 0.19 3.67 8.52
C TYR A 199 0.62 3.87 7.09
N ILE A 200 1.77 4.50 6.92
CA ILE A 200 2.38 4.77 5.62
C ILE A 200 3.80 4.21 5.60
N THR A 201 4.08 3.40 4.59
CA THR A 201 5.41 2.90 4.28
C THR A 201 5.83 3.42 2.91
N PHE A 202 6.92 4.18 2.86
CA PHE A 202 7.52 4.62 1.60
C PHE A 202 8.66 3.70 1.19
N ILE A 203 8.63 3.25 -0.06
CA ILE A 203 9.73 2.52 -0.68
C ILE A 203 10.28 3.32 -1.86
N SER A 204 11.60 3.44 -1.92
CA SER A 204 12.32 4.09 -3.02
C SER A 204 13.59 3.31 -3.35
N ASN A 205 13.84 3.06 -4.63
CA ASN A 205 15.02 2.35 -5.12
C ASN A 205 15.29 1.03 -4.35
N GLY A 206 14.23 0.27 -4.09
CA GLY A 206 14.30 -1.02 -3.40
C GLY A 206 14.55 -0.95 -1.89
N LYS A 207 14.45 0.22 -1.26
CA LYS A 207 14.62 0.41 0.18
C LYS A 207 13.40 1.07 0.80
N VAL A 208 12.99 0.60 1.97
CA VAL A 208 12.05 1.34 2.80
C VAL A 208 12.76 2.56 3.38
N VAL A 209 12.26 3.75 3.04
CA VAL A 209 12.82 5.03 3.48
C VAL A 209 12.05 5.64 4.65
N LEU A 210 10.80 5.20 4.83
CA LEU A 210 9.94 5.68 5.90
C LEU A 210 8.88 4.61 6.22
N ASN A 211 8.58 4.42 7.52
CA ASN A 211 7.46 3.61 8.00
C ASN A 211 6.94 4.23 9.29
N LYS A 212 5.78 4.92 9.21
CA LYS A 212 5.21 5.70 10.31
C LYS A 212 3.68 5.73 10.26
N SER A 213 3.05 6.08 11.37
CA SER A 213 1.62 6.38 11.35
C SER A 213 1.35 7.63 10.49
N LYS A 214 0.19 7.66 9.84
CA LYS A 214 -0.23 8.82 9.04
C LYS A 214 -0.32 10.08 9.90
N ASP A 215 -0.87 9.95 11.11
CA ASP A 215 -1.01 11.07 12.03
C ASP A 215 0.35 11.66 12.41
N GLU A 216 1.36 10.82 12.70
CA GLU A 216 2.72 11.29 12.96
C GLU A 216 3.28 12.09 11.78
N LEU A 217 3.04 11.62 10.55
CA LEU A 217 3.50 12.31 9.34
C LEU A 217 2.79 13.64 9.11
N LEU A 218 1.48 13.69 9.30
CA LEU A 218 0.70 14.89 9.02
C LEU A 218 0.74 15.92 10.16
N ASP A 219 0.98 15.50 11.41
CA ASP A 219 0.99 16.37 12.56
C ASP A 219 2.38 16.86 12.95
N ASN A 220 3.41 16.04 12.84
CA ASN A 220 4.76 16.43 13.25
C ASN A 220 5.62 16.99 12.11
N TYR A 221 5.49 16.38 10.91
CA TYR A 221 6.29 16.81 9.76
C TYR A 221 5.85 18.19 9.24
N GLY A 222 6.77 18.88 8.58
CA GLY A 222 6.51 20.17 7.96
C GLY A 222 7.31 20.36 6.67
N ILE A 223 6.79 21.23 5.81
CA ILE A 223 7.52 21.73 4.64
C ILE A 223 7.84 23.19 4.92
N VAL A 224 9.12 23.46 5.16
CA VAL A 224 9.64 24.82 5.41
C VAL A 224 9.97 25.45 4.07
N LYS A 225 9.45 26.66 3.83
CA LYS A 225 9.84 27.50 2.70
C LYS A 225 10.76 28.61 3.17
N CYS A 226 11.93 28.70 2.60
CA CYS A 226 12.93 29.69 3.01
C CYS A 226 13.75 30.23 1.82
N SER A 227 14.36 31.39 2.02
CA SER A 227 15.29 31.99 1.05
C SER A 227 16.62 31.22 1.06
N GLU A 228 17.49 31.50 0.08
CA GLU A 228 18.84 30.93 0.04
C GLU A 228 19.69 31.40 1.25
N GLU A 229 19.48 32.62 1.75
CA GLU A 229 20.16 33.11 2.94
C GLU A 229 19.75 32.35 4.19
N GLN A 230 18.45 32.22 4.41
CA GLN A 230 17.90 31.43 5.52
C GLN A 230 18.33 29.96 5.45
N PHE A 231 18.34 29.35 4.25
CA PHE A 231 18.78 27.97 4.06
C PHE A 231 20.22 27.74 4.53
N LYS A 232 21.12 28.71 4.30
CA LYS A 232 22.54 28.62 4.74
C LYS A 232 22.73 28.67 6.26
N GLU A 233 21.74 29.21 6.99
CA GLU A 233 21.74 29.27 8.43
C GLU A 233 21.17 28.03 9.12
N ILE A 234 20.48 27.15 8.34
CA ILE A 234 19.86 25.94 8.86
C ILE A 234 20.86 24.79 8.87
N ASP A 235 21.06 24.16 10.03
CA ASP A 235 21.89 22.96 10.17
C ASP A 235 21.32 21.80 9.36
N LYS A 236 22.20 21.06 8.65
CA LYS A 236 21.83 19.90 7.86
C LYS A 236 21.11 18.79 8.66
N LYS A 237 21.34 18.69 9.95
CA LYS A 237 20.70 17.72 10.85
C LYS A 237 19.24 18.04 11.19
N ASP A 238 18.80 19.28 10.94
CA ASP A 238 17.46 19.75 11.31
C ASP A 238 16.45 19.65 10.15
N TYR A 239 16.86 19.07 9.03
CA TYR A 239 15.95 18.71 7.95
C TYR A 239 16.32 17.33 7.37
N ILE A 240 15.32 16.64 6.86
CA ILE A 240 15.48 15.29 6.27
C ILE A 240 16.06 15.38 4.88
N ASN A 241 15.47 16.25 4.06
CA ASN A 241 15.86 16.49 2.68
C ASN A 241 15.32 17.85 2.23
N TYR A 242 15.80 18.37 1.11
CA TYR A 242 15.32 19.64 0.58
C TYR A 242 15.15 19.60 -0.94
N LYS A 243 14.40 20.56 -1.47
CA LYS A 243 14.25 20.77 -2.91
C LYS A 243 14.49 22.23 -3.24
N LYS A 244 15.46 22.48 -4.13
CA LYS A 244 15.70 23.84 -4.63
C LYS A 244 14.65 24.18 -5.68
N ARG A 245 13.92 25.27 -5.47
CA ARG A 245 13.03 25.90 -6.47
C ARG A 245 13.75 27.11 -7.07
N LYS A 246 13.09 27.77 -8.02
CA LYS A 246 13.67 28.92 -8.71
C LYS A 246 14.03 30.07 -7.79
N TYR A 247 13.24 30.27 -6.72
CA TYR A 247 13.36 31.43 -5.82
C TYR A 247 13.39 31.09 -4.33
N GLU A 248 13.21 29.82 -3.98
CA GLU A 248 13.09 29.35 -2.61
C GLU A 248 13.63 27.91 -2.46
N TYR A 249 13.85 27.53 -1.22
CA TYR A 249 14.14 26.16 -0.81
C TYR A 249 12.93 25.60 -0.06
N GLU A 250 12.52 24.38 -0.39
CA GLU A 250 11.52 23.61 0.35
C GLU A 250 12.26 22.51 1.13
N LEU A 251 12.20 22.57 2.46
CA LEU A 251 12.85 21.60 3.34
C LEU A 251 11.79 20.74 4.00
N LEU A 252 12.00 19.43 4.00
CA LEU A 252 11.20 18.50 4.79
C LEU A 252 11.82 18.36 6.18
N ILE A 253 11.04 18.63 7.21
CA ILE A 253 11.41 18.49 8.61
C ILE A 253 10.49 17.48 9.29
N ASP A 254 10.97 16.82 10.35
CA ASP A 254 10.22 15.80 11.10
C ASP A 254 9.59 16.31 12.40
N ASP A 255 9.99 17.49 12.88
CA ASP A 255 9.39 18.14 14.03
C ASP A 255 9.22 19.64 13.81
N ARG A 256 7.97 20.05 13.50
CA ARG A 256 7.61 21.47 13.28
C ARG A 256 7.76 22.33 14.53
N MET A 257 7.51 21.75 15.70
CA MET A 257 7.53 22.51 16.95
C MET A 257 8.97 22.80 17.39
N GLU A 258 9.86 21.81 17.27
CA GLU A 258 11.28 21.99 17.56
C GLU A 258 11.92 22.96 16.57
N PHE A 259 11.63 22.80 15.28
CA PHE A 259 12.15 23.66 14.23
C PHE A 259 11.76 25.14 14.46
N LYS A 260 10.49 25.42 14.80
CA LYS A 260 10.02 26.78 15.13
C LYS A 260 10.70 27.41 16.35
N ARG A 261 11.11 26.59 17.34
CA ARG A 261 11.85 27.10 18.52
C ARG A 261 13.27 27.47 18.18
N LYS A 262 13.87 26.79 17.20
CA LYS A 262 15.28 26.93 16.83
C LYS A 262 15.52 27.99 15.78
N TYR A 263 14.59 28.15 14.85
CA TYR A 263 14.72 29.06 13.71
C TYR A 263 13.56 30.04 13.67
N ASP A 264 13.87 31.33 13.41
CA ASP A 264 12.84 32.37 13.22
C ASP A 264 12.27 32.33 11.80
N ILE A 265 11.71 31.18 11.42
CA ILE A 265 11.06 30.95 10.14
C ILE A 265 9.56 30.77 10.37
N GLN A 266 8.77 31.66 9.78
CA GLN A 266 7.33 31.74 10.05
C GLN A 266 6.50 30.81 9.15
N ILE A 267 6.98 30.45 7.96
CA ILE A 267 6.22 29.69 6.98
C ILE A 267 6.63 28.24 7.03
N ILE A 268 5.84 27.45 7.76
CA ILE A 268 5.93 25.97 7.78
C ILE A 268 4.57 25.43 7.37
N ASP A 269 4.48 24.93 6.17
CA ASP A 269 3.26 24.34 5.65
C ASP A 269 3.02 22.95 6.27
N LYS A 270 1.75 22.64 6.51
CA LYS A 270 1.33 21.28 6.84
C LYS A 270 1.55 20.40 5.61
N PRO A 271 2.29 19.28 5.70
CA PRO A 271 2.59 18.49 4.52
C PRO A 271 1.39 17.63 4.12
N THR A 272 1.32 17.29 2.83
CA THR A 272 0.55 16.18 2.30
C THR A 272 1.47 14.97 2.13
N LEU A 273 0.93 13.75 2.03
CA LEU A 273 1.75 12.57 1.72
C LEU A 273 2.49 12.74 0.38
N ASP A 274 1.86 13.38 -0.60
CA ASP A 274 2.49 13.70 -1.88
C ASP A 274 3.69 14.64 -1.71
N GLY A 275 3.53 15.70 -0.91
CA GLY A 275 4.61 16.65 -0.61
C GLY A 275 5.80 15.98 0.08
N ILE A 276 5.53 15.13 1.08
CA ILE A 276 6.55 14.34 1.76
C ILE A 276 7.27 13.43 0.75
N MET A 277 6.52 12.66 -0.04
CA MET A 277 7.07 11.75 -1.03
C MET A 277 7.96 12.46 -2.05
N LEU A 278 7.51 13.60 -2.58
CA LEU A 278 8.27 14.36 -3.58
C LEU A 278 9.63 14.83 -3.05
N ILE A 279 9.70 15.30 -1.81
CA ILE A 279 10.96 15.77 -1.23
C ILE A 279 11.86 14.58 -0.88
N TYR A 280 11.32 13.47 -0.38
CA TYR A 280 12.10 12.25 -0.14
C TYR A 280 12.75 11.69 -1.42
N ILE A 281 12.03 11.69 -2.54
CA ILE A 281 12.46 11.03 -3.78
C ILE A 281 13.28 11.96 -4.66
N LYS A 282 12.85 13.22 -4.82
CA LYS A 282 13.39 14.20 -5.77
C LYS A 282 14.16 15.33 -5.10
N GLY A 283 14.35 15.25 -3.79
CA GLY A 283 15.12 16.23 -3.06
C GLY A 283 16.63 16.12 -3.35
N ASP A 284 17.30 17.25 -3.26
CA ASP A 284 18.76 17.35 -3.29
C ASP A 284 19.30 16.93 -1.91
N LYS A 285 20.34 16.09 -1.86
CA LYS A 285 20.91 15.57 -0.61
C LYS A 285 22.08 16.41 -0.13
#